data_916ce423b09ab9bd47f5c5ee40815dfb
#
_entry.id   916ce423b09ab9bd47f5c5ee40815dfb
#
_cell.length_a   1.000
_cell.length_b   1.000
_cell.length_c   1.000
_cell.angle_alpha   90.00
_cell.angle_beta   90.00
_cell.angle_gamma   90.00
#
_symmetry.space_group_name_H-M   'P 1'
#
loop_
_entity.id
_entity.type
_entity.pdbx_description
1 polymer ?
#
loop_
_entity_poly.entity_id
_entity_poly.type
_entity_poly.pdbx_seq_one_letter_code
_entity_poly.pdbx_strand_id
1 'polypeptide(L)'
;MPRRRAWWSASARDASERRHGRARVSKRKDNDGVPAFDGKAVAAALPLAPGVYRMFNAEGGVLYVGKARALRNRVGSYFNATPKPTRIMAMLAQVARIEVTVTRSEADALLLENQLIKSLSPRYNVMLRDDKSYPFVLMTKEDWPRIAFHRGPRSMPGRYFGPYPSAASVRETLNLMHKLFRLRSCEDSVFRNR
;
A
#
# COMPACT_ATOMS: atom_id res chain seq x y z
N MET A 1 1.66 20.80 60.82
CA MET A 1 0.75 20.42 61.98
C MET A 1 -0.68 20.69 61.59
N PRO A 2 -1.66 19.96 62.05
CA PRO A 2 -1.68 18.53 62.26
C PRO A 2 -2.93 17.85 61.64
N ARG A 3 -2.80 16.54 61.53
CA ARG A 3 -3.65 15.49 62.11
C ARG A 3 -4.93 15.11 61.37
N ARG A 4 -4.93 13.84 61.04
CA ARG A 4 -5.38 12.57 61.67
C ARG A 4 -6.73 12.14 61.15
N ARG A 5 -6.80 10.99 60.80
CA ARG A 5 -7.02 9.59 61.20
C ARG A 5 -8.26 9.09 60.51
N ALA A 6 -8.21 8.05 59.85
CA ALA A 6 -8.23 6.62 60.17
C ALA A 6 -9.55 6.20 60.87
N TRP A 7 -10.00 5.06 60.46
CA TRP A 7 -10.55 3.94 61.22
C TRP A 7 -11.54 3.18 60.34
N TRP A 8 -11.21 1.96 59.98
CA TRP A 8 -11.53 0.67 60.58
C TRP A 8 -12.96 0.26 60.24
N SER A 9 -13.33 -0.95 60.10
CA SER A 9 -12.75 -2.30 60.05
C SER A 9 -13.81 -3.27 59.60
N ALA A 10 -13.35 -4.23 58.86
CA ALA A 10 -13.61 -5.65 59.00
C ALA A 10 -15.01 -6.11 59.43
N SER A 11 -15.58 -6.99 58.68
CA SER A 11 -15.98 -8.29 59.22
C SER A 11 -16.16 -9.29 58.07
N ALA A 12 -15.47 -10.39 58.24
CA ALA A 12 -15.51 -11.57 57.39
C ALA A 12 -16.77 -12.43 57.69
N ARG A 13 -16.97 -13.39 56.81
CA ARG A 13 -17.88 -14.53 56.84
C ARG A 13 -19.14 -14.28 56.02
N ASP A 14 -19.38 -14.96 54.95
CA ASP A 14 -19.61 -16.40 54.89
C ASP A 14 -19.33 -16.96 53.50
N ALA A 15 -18.81 -18.14 53.47
CA ALA A 15 -18.55 -18.94 52.29
C ALA A 15 -19.79 -19.81 51.96
N SER A 16 -19.88 -20.17 50.76
CA SER A 16 -20.71 -21.21 50.13
C SER A 16 -21.89 -20.73 49.29
N GLU A 17 -21.68 -20.77 48.03
CA GLU A 17 -22.39 -21.65 47.14
C GLU A 17 -21.97 -21.44 45.68
N ARG A 18 -21.18 -22.39 45.24
CA ARG A 18 -20.82 -22.56 43.85
C ARG A 18 -22.02 -22.99 43.05
N ARG A 19 -22.41 -22.20 42.07
CA ARG A 19 -23.14 -22.75 40.94
C ARG A 19 -22.52 -22.30 39.66
N HIS A 20 -22.02 -23.26 38.93
CA HIS A 20 -21.51 -23.18 37.59
C HIS A 20 -22.60 -22.65 36.64
N GLY A 21 -22.59 -21.35 36.40
CA GLY A 21 -23.31 -20.73 35.30
C GLY A 21 -22.37 -20.68 34.08
N ARG A 22 -22.40 -21.69 33.23
CA ARG A 22 -21.88 -21.55 31.86
C ARG A 22 -22.61 -20.38 31.22
N ALA A 23 -21.94 -19.24 31.13
CA ALA A 23 -22.39 -18.16 30.28
C ALA A 23 -22.34 -18.70 28.83
N ARG A 24 -23.48 -19.05 28.28
CA ARG A 24 -23.67 -19.19 26.84
C ARG A 24 -23.35 -17.82 26.24
N VAL A 25 -22.18 -17.73 25.58
CA VAL A 25 -21.91 -16.65 24.64
C VAL A 25 -22.96 -16.78 23.56
N SER A 26 -24.01 -16.03 23.68
CA SER A 26 -25.00 -15.80 22.65
C SER A 26 -24.26 -15.19 21.48
N LYS A 27 -24.16 -15.92 20.37
CA LYS A 27 -23.83 -15.38 19.07
C LYS A 27 -24.90 -14.34 18.75
N ARG A 28 -24.62 -13.07 19.02
CA ARG A 28 -25.41 -11.99 18.46
C ARG A 28 -25.29 -12.08 16.93
N LYS A 29 -26.36 -12.45 16.32
CA LYS A 29 -26.64 -12.17 14.91
C LYS A 29 -27.03 -10.70 14.86
N ASP A 30 -26.05 -9.83 14.71
CA ASP A 30 -26.31 -8.47 14.27
C ASP A 30 -26.43 -8.54 12.76
N ASN A 31 -27.64 -8.83 12.32
CA ASN A 31 -28.02 -8.86 10.92
C ASN A 31 -28.81 -7.58 10.62
N ASP A 32 -28.14 -6.45 10.80
CA ASP A 32 -28.63 -5.18 10.26
C ASP A 32 -28.39 -5.22 8.77
N GLY A 33 -29.39 -5.50 7.99
CA GLY A 33 -29.72 -5.36 6.56
C GLY A 33 -28.67 -4.91 5.52
N VAL A 34 -27.38 -4.95 5.82
CA VAL A 34 -26.32 -4.71 4.85
C VAL A 34 -26.11 -6.02 4.07
N PRO A 35 -26.37 -6.04 2.74
CA PRO A 35 -26.15 -7.25 1.96
C PRO A 35 -24.72 -7.72 2.11
N ALA A 36 -24.55 -9.00 2.44
CA ALA A 36 -23.23 -9.62 2.55
C ALA A 36 -22.42 -9.32 1.29
N PHE A 37 -21.18 -8.87 1.43
CA PHE A 37 -20.32 -8.53 0.31
C PHE A 37 -20.16 -9.73 -0.64
N ASP A 38 -20.70 -9.61 -1.86
CA ASP A 38 -20.53 -10.62 -2.91
C ASP A 38 -19.36 -10.23 -3.84
N GLY A 39 -18.17 -10.74 -3.51
CA GLY A 39 -16.96 -10.49 -4.29
C GLY A 39 -17.01 -11.04 -5.72
N LYS A 40 -17.81 -12.10 -5.99
CA LYS A 40 -17.98 -12.64 -7.36
C LYS A 40 -18.81 -11.69 -8.22
N ALA A 41 -19.92 -11.20 -7.69
CA ALA A 41 -20.78 -10.24 -8.40
C ALA A 41 -20.01 -8.94 -8.66
N VAL A 42 -19.27 -8.42 -7.66
CA VAL A 42 -18.42 -7.23 -7.83
C VAL A 42 -17.37 -7.47 -8.91
N ALA A 43 -16.65 -8.60 -8.89
CA ALA A 43 -15.64 -8.90 -9.88
C ALA A 43 -16.20 -9.01 -11.29
N ALA A 44 -17.38 -9.61 -11.46
CA ALA A 44 -18.04 -9.76 -12.76
C ALA A 44 -18.42 -8.41 -13.40
N ALA A 45 -18.73 -7.40 -12.58
CA ALA A 45 -19.07 -6.05 -13.03
C ALA A 45 -17.84 -5.22 -13.44
N LEU A 46 -16.62 -5.66 -13.15
CA LEU A 46 -15.41 -4.92 -13.46
C LEU A 46 -15.04 -4.97 -14.95
N PRO A 47 -14.37 -3.94 -15.50
CA PRO A 47 -13.92 -3.95 -16.88
C PRO A 47 -12.74 -4.90 -17.12
N LEU A 48 -12.59 -5.36 -18.36
CA LEU A 48 -11.41 -6.09 -18.86
C LEU A 48 -10.30 -5.11 -19.30
N ALA A 49 -9.96 -4.17 -18.42
CA ALA A 49 -8.99 -3.12 -18.69
C ALA A 49 -7.87 -3.14 -17.62
N PRO A 50 -6.69 -2.58 -17.93
CA PRO A 50 -5.64 -2.42 -16.94
C PRO A 50 -6.04 -1.43 -15.85
N GLY A 51 -5.53 -1.63 -14.65
CA GLY A 51 -5.83 -0.74 -13.54
C GLY A 51 -5.35 -1.25 -12.20
N VAL A 52 -5.74 -0.50 -11.16
CA VAL A 52 -5.43 -0.79 -9.76
C VAL A 52 -6.74 -1.01 -9.00
N TYR A 53 -6.75 -2.02 -8.13
CA TYR A 53 -7.86 -2.29 -7.22
C TYR A 53 -7.40 -2.15 -5.77
N ARG A 54 -8.33 -1.67 -4.94
CA ARG A 54 -8.16 -1.49 -3.50
C ARG A 54 -9.25 -2.27 -2.78
N MET A 55 -8.87 -3.06 -1.79
CA MET A 55 -9.79 -3.82 -0.94
C MET A 55 -9.88 -3.15 0.42
N PHE A 56 -11.09 -2.95 0.92
CA PHE A 56 -11.38 -2.24 2.17
C PHE A 56 -12.14 -3.16 3.13
N ASN A 57 -11.92 -2.96 4.43
CA ASN A 57 -12.74 -3.56 5.48
C ASN A 57 -14.03 -2.74 5.70
N ALA A 58 -14.87 -3.20 6.63
CA ALA A 58 -16.14 -2.54 6.97
C ALA A 58 -15.94 -1.13 7.55
N GLU A 59 -14.83 -0.89 8.25
CA GLU A 59 -14.47 0.39 8.85
C GLU A 59 -13.83 1.36 7.85
N GLY A 60 -13.68 0.96 6.58
CA GLY A 60 -13.07 1.80 5.53
C GLY A 60 -11.54 1.75 5.50
N GLY A 61 -10.91 0.91 6.31
CA GLY A 61 -9.46 0.70 6.28
C GLY A 61 -9.02 -0.07 5.03
N VAL A 62 -7.91 0.37 4.41
CA VAL A 62 -7.36 -0.30 3.23
C VAL A 62 -6.63 -1.57 3.65
N LEU A 63 -7.12 -2.72 3.19
CA LEU A 63 -6.52 -4.03 3.44
C LEU A 63 -5.42 -4.35 2.44
N TYR A 64 -5.68 -4.08 1.16
CA TYR A 64 -4.81 -4.49 0.07
C TYR A 64 -4.94 -3.56 -1.13
N VAL A 65 -3.83 -3.34 -1.82
CA VAL A 65 -3.76 -2.66 -3.12
C VAL A 65 -3.08 -3.60 -4.10
N GLY A 66 -3.61 -3.72 -5.32
CA GLY A 66 -2.98 -4.54 -6.35
C GLY A 66 -3.26 -4.03 -7.76
N LYS A 67 -2.35 -4.32 -8.69
CA LYS A 67 -2.53 -4.00 -10.12
C LYS A 67 -3.08 -5.20 -10.90
N ALA A 68 -3.65 -4.92 -12.05
CA ALA A 68 -4.13 -5.91 -13.00
C ALA A 68 -3.93 -5.43 -14.45
N ARG A 69 -3.68 -6.39 -15.35
CA ARG A 69 -3.81 -6.17 -16.81
C ARG A 69 -5.28 -6.19 -17.26
N ALA A 70 -6.08 -7.00 -16.55
CA ALA A 70 -7.53 -7.11 -16.71
C ALA A 70 -8.15 -7.20 -15.32
N LEU A 71 -8.76 -6.13 -14.85
CA LEU A 71 -9.31 -5.99 -13.51
C LEU A 71 -10.29 -7.11 -13.17
N ARG A 72 -11.24 -7.40 -14.07
CA ARG A 72 -12.24 -8.48 -13.90
C ARG A 72 -11.57 -9.82 -13.60
N ASN A 73 -10.61 -10.23 -14.42
CA ASN A 73 -9.96 -11.53 -14.28
C ASN A 73 -9.15 -11.61 -12.99
N ARG A 74 -8.40 -10.55 -12.68
CA ARG A 74 -7.53 -10.51 -11.50
C ARG A 74 -8.34 -10.49 -10.22
N VAL A 75 -9.35 -9.64 -10.11
CA VAL A 75 -10.21 -9.57 -8.92
C VAL A 75 -11.04 -10.85 -8.79
N GLY A 76 -11.58 -11.37 -9.90
CA GLY A 76 -12.33 -12.63 -9.91
C GLY A 76 -11.52 -13.83 -9.42
N SER A 77 -10.21 -13.85 -9.68
CA SER A 77 -9.32 -14.93 -9.21
C SER A 77 -9.27 -15.07 -7.68
N TYR A 78 -9.57 -14.03 -6.92
CA TYR A 78 -9.65 -14.09 -5.46
C TYR A 78 -10.90 -14.85 -4.96
N PHE A 79 -11.98 -14.85 -5.74
CA PHE A 79 -13.28 -15.39 -5.34
C PHE A 79 -13.64 -16.72 -6.04
N ASN A 80 -12.70 -17.30 -6.80
CA ASN A 80 -12.86 -18.63 -7.35
C ASN A 80 -12.57 -19.72 -6.29
N ALA A 81 -12.94 -20.96 -6.60
CA ALA A 81 -12.79 -22.11 -5.70
C ALA A 81 -11.35 -22.60 -5.50
N THR A 82 -10.36 -22.03 -6.19
CA THR A 82 -8.96 -22.45 -6.07
C THR A 82 -8.43 -22.20 -4.65
N PRO A 83 -7.71 -23.15 -4.04
CA PRO A 83 -7.07 -22.98 -2.74
C PRO A 83 -6.15 -21.75 -2.72
N LYS A 84 -6.21 -20.98 -1.65
CA LYS A 84 -5.43 -19.75 -1.47
C LYS A 84 -4.60 -19.82 -0.20
N PRO A 85 -3.43 -19.14 -0.18
CA PRO A 85 -2.65 -19.02 1.04
C PRO A 85 -3.48 -18.49 2.21
N THR A 86 -3.23 -18.97 3.42
CA THR A 86 -3.97 -18.61 4.64
C THR A 86 -4.04 -17.08 4.84
N ARG A 87 -2.96 -16.37 4.51
CA ARG A 87 -2.92 -14.89 4.59
C ARG A 87 -3.95 -14.22 3.66
N ILE A 88 -4.11 -14.76 2.45
CA ILE A 88 -5.10 -14.23 1.48
C ILE A 88 -6.50 -14.56 1.95
N MET A 89 -6.74 -15.75 2.49
CA MET A 89 -8.04 -16.12 3.04
C MET A 89 -8.43 -15.21 4.21
N ALA A 90 -7.49 -14.94 5.13
CA ALA A 90 -7.70 -14.03 6.26
C ALA A 90 -7.98 -12.58 5.81
N MET A 91 -7.37 -12.13 4.71
CA MET A 91 -7.66 -10.85 4.09
C MET A 91 -9.09 -10.83 3.51
N LEU A 92 -9.42 -11.83 2.69
CA LEU A 92 -10.72 -11.91 2.00
C LEU A 92 -11.90 -11.98 2.98
N ALA A 93 -11.72 -12.60 4.15
CA ALA A 93 -12.73 -12.65 5.20
C ALA A 93 -13.07 -11.27 5.81
N GLN A 94 -12.22 -10.28 5.60
CA GLN A 94 -12.40 -8.91 6.11
C GLN A 94 -12.84 -7.94 5.02
N VAL A 95 -12.84 -8.33 3.74
CA VAL A 95 -13.21 -7.45 2.63
C VAL A 95 -14.71 -7.16 2.66
N ALA A 96 -15.04 -5.89 2.76
CA ALA A 96 -16.41 -5.39 2.68
C ALA A 96 -16.66 -4.55 1.41
N ARG A 97 -15.60 -4.04 0.78
CA ARG A 97 -15.72 -3.19 -0.42
C ARG A 97 -14.47 -3.30 -1.29
N ILE A 98 -14.66 -3.20 -2.61
CA ILE A 98 -13.58 -3.10 -3.59
C ILE A 98 -13.80 -1.86 -4.45
N GLU A 99 -12.76 -1.06 -4.59
CA GLU A 99 -12.71 0.06 -5.51
C GLU A 99 -11.66 -0.17 -6.57
N VAL A 100 -11.92 0.29 -7.78
CA VAL A 100 -10.97 0.18 -8.89
C VAL A 100 -10.69 1.52 -9.54
N THR A 101 -9.48 1.67 -10.03
CA THR A 101 -9.07 2.80 -10.86
C THR A 101 -8.53 2.22 -12.17
N VAL A 102 -9.25 2.46 -13.26
CA VAL A 102 -8.83 2.06 -14.61
C VAL A 102 -7.67 2.97 -15.05
N THR A 103 -6.65 2.40 -15.66
CA THR A 103 -5.50 3.12 -16.20
C THR A 103 -5.41 2.95 -17.71
N ARG A 104 -4.62 3.81 -18.37
CA ARG A 104 -4.43 3.73 -19.83
C ARG A 104 -3.54 2.56 -20.22
N SER A 105 -2.60 2.21 -19.35
CA SER A 105 -1.62 1.16 -19.60
C SER A 105 -1.31 0.35 -18.34
N GLU A 106 -0.68 -0.81 -18.52
CA GLU A 106 -0.16 -1.62 -17.40
C GLU A 106 0.99 -0.90 -16.67
N ALA A 107 1.75 -0.08 -17.37
CA ALA A 107 2.81 0.74 -16.78
C ALA A 107 2.24 1.80 -15.83
N ASP A 108 1.15 2.47 -16.22
CA ASP A 108 0.46 3.41 -15.35
C ASP A 108 -0.14 2.71 -14.11
N ALA A 109 -0.70 1.50 -14.30
CA ALA A 109 -1.20 0.70 -13.18
C ALA A 109 -0.08 0.35 -12.19
N LEU A 110 1.10 0.01 -12.68
CA LEU A 110 2.27 -0.30 -11.83
C LEU A 110 2.72 0.93 -11.02
N LEU A 111 2.78 2.10 -11.65
CA LEU A 111 3.15 3.34 -10.97
C LEU A 111 2.12 3.72 -9.90
N LEU A 112 0.84 3.63 -10.24
CA LEU A 112 -0.25 3.95 -9.33
C LEU A 112 -0.31 2.97 -8.16
N GLU A 113 -0.16 1.65 -8.39
CA GLU A 113 -0.06 0.63 -7.34
C GLU A 113 1.05 0.99 -6.34
N ASN A 114 2.26 1.26 -6.82
CA ASN A 114 3.40 1.60 -5.98
C ASN A 114 3.15 2.88 -5.15
N GLN A 115 2.57 3.91 -5.77
CA GLN A 115 2.22 5.15 -5.11
C GLN A 115 1.18 4.93 -4.00
N LEU A 116 0.13 4.15 -4.29
CA LEU A 116 -0.92 3.84 -3.32
C LEU A 116 -0.41 2.95 -2.18
N ILE A 117 0.45 1.97 -2.45
CA ILE A 117 1.07 1.15 -1.39
C ILE A 117 1.91 2.02 -0.46
N LYS A 118 2.69 2.97 -0.99
CA LYS A 118 3.52 3.88 -0.19
C LYS A 118 2.70 4.85 0.64
N SER A 119 1.62 5.40 0.08
CA SER A 119 0.78 6.40 0.77
C SER A 119 -0.17 5.77 1.78
N LEU A 120 -0.76 4.60 1.48
CA LEU A 120 -1.80 3.97 2.29
C LEU A 120 -1.26 2.90 3.24
N SER A 121 -0.05 2.40 3.01
CA SER A 121 0.61 1.35 3.81
C SER A 121 -0.32 0.17 4.14
N PRO A 122 -0.95 -0.50 3.14
CA PRO A 122 -2.00 -1.48 3.38
C PRO A 122 -1.48 -2.69 4.15
N ARG A 123 -2.26 -3.19 5.11
CA ARG A 123 -1.85 -4.25 6.04
C ARG A 123 -1.40 -5.55 5.35
N TYR A 124 -2.02 -5.92 4.25
CA TYR A 124 -1.77 -7.18 3.54
C TYR A 124 -0.80 -7.06 2.37
N ASN A 125 -0.40 -5.85 1.96
CA ASN A 125 0.71 -5.71 1.06
C ASN A 125 2.01 -6.03 1.82
N VAL A 126 2.87 -6.81 1.18
CA VAL A 126 4.25 -6.90 1.64
C VAL A 126 4.86 -5.57 1.28
N MET A 127 5.13 -4.74 2.28
CA MET A 127 6.00 -3.59 2.06
C MET A 127 7.34 -4.16 1.61
N LEU A 128 7.59 -4.10 0.32
CA LEU A 128 8.93 -4.28 -0.19
C LEU A 128 9.75 -3.16 0.45
N ARG A 129 10.43 -3.48 1.54
CA ARG A 129 11.48 -2.63 2.15
C ARG A 129 12.68 -2.51 1.22
N ASP A 130 12.58 -3.17 0.07
CA ASP A 130 13.52 -3.02 -1.01
C ASP A 130 13.33 -1.59 -1.55
N ASP A 131 14.29 -0.76 -1.22
CA ASP A 131 14.47 0.62 -1.67
C ASP A 131 14.76 0.71 -3.18
N LYS A 132 14.29 -0.29 -3.93
CA LYS A 132 14.27 -0.31 -5.39
C LYS A 132 13.20 0.66 -5.88
N SER A 133 13.43 1.93 -5.53
CA SER A 133 12.62 3.02 -6.06
C SER A 133 12.69 2.99 -7.58
N TYR A 134 11.60 3.40 -8.21
CA TYR A 134 11.61 3.64 -9.65
C TYR A 134 12.67 4.69 -10.00
N PRO A 135 13.30 4.57 -11.17
CA PRO A 135 14.27 5.55 -11.63
C PRO A 135 13.62 6.91 -11.91
N PHE A 136 14.40 7.93 -11.70
CA PHE A 136 14.12 9.32 -12.01
C PHE A 136 15.20 9.86 -12.94
N VAL A 137 14.85 10.89 -13.69
CA VAL A 137 15.82 11.80 -14.29
C VAL A 137 16.00 12.94 -13.32
N LEU A 138 17.23 13.19 -12.89
CA LEU A 138 17.59 14.30 -12.01
C LEU A 138 18.27 15.40 -12.83
N MET A 139 17.73 16.60 -12.77
CA MET A 139 18.43 17.81 -13.17
C MET A 139 19.05 18.43 -11.90
N THR A 140 20.37 18.39 -11.80
CA THR A 140 21.09 18.86 -10.60
C THR A 140 20.98 20.38 -10.45
N LYS A 141 21.08 20.85 -9.20
CA LYS A 141 21.14 22.29 -8.85
C LYS A 141 22.59 22.67 -8.52
N GLU A 142 23.51 22.32 -9.39
CA GLU A 142 24.92 22.68 -9.34
C GLU A 142 25.14 23.99 -10.13
N ASP A 143 26.31 24.60 -10.02
CA ASP A 143 26.69 25.81 -10.80
C ASP A 143 26.60 25.55 -12.31
N TRP A 144 26.93 24.33 -12.71
CA TRP A 144 26.73 23.81 -14.07
C TRP A 144 25.76 22.65 -14.07
N PRO A 145 24.42 22.89 -14.21
CA PRO A 145 23.43 21.83 -14.15
C PRO A 145 23.67 20.71 -15.14
N ARG A 146 23.46 19.48 -14.69
CA ARG A 146 23.53 18.27 -15.54
C ARG A 146 22.26 17.44 -15.39
N ILE A 147 22.00 16.61 -16.40
CA ILE A 147 20.92 15.62 -16.36
C ILE A 147 21.53 14.25 -16.09
N ALA A 148 21.04 13.58 -15.05
CA ALA A 148 21.59 12.32 -14.57
C ALA A 148 20.49 11.29 -14.27
N PHE A 149 20.85 10.02 -14.37
CA PHE A 149 20.05 8.92 -13.85
C PHE A 149 20.10 8.92 -12.33
N HIS A 150 18.93 8.91 -11.68
CA HIS A 150 18.84 8.80 -10.23
C HIS A 150 17.93 7.64 -9.82
N ARG A 151 18.32 6.92 -8.78
CA ARG A 151 17.52 5.86 -8.16
C ARG A 151 17.79 5.86 -6.65
N GLY A 152 16.73 5.78 -5.84
CA GLY A 152 16.85 5.85 -4.39
C GLY A 152 16.22 7.11 -3.80
N PRO A 153 16.57 7.46 -2.54
CA PRO A 153 16.06 8.65 -1.87
C PRO A 153 16.38 9.94 -2.64
N ARG A 154 15.46 10.88 -2.66
CA ARG A 154 15.63 12.18 -3.33
C ARG A 154 16.44 13.15 -2.44
N SER A 155 17.65 12.76 -2.07
CA SER A 155 18.53 13.53 -1.18
C SER A 155 19.39 14.57 -1.90
N MET A 156 19.58 14.44 -3.22
CA MET A 156 20.37 15.37 -4.00
C MET A 156 19.56 16.63 -4.34
N PRO A 157 20.12 17.84 -4.19
CA PRO A 157 19.46 19.06 -4.60
C PRO A 157 19.28 19.09 -6.12
N GLY A 158 18.03 19.36 -6.59
CA GLY A 158 17.71 19.40 -7.99
C GLY A 158 16.24 19.13 -8.29
N ARG A 159 15.91 19.06 -9.57
CA ARG A 159 14.57 18.72 -10.04
C ARG A 159 14.53 17.27 -10.48
N TYR A 160 13.54 16.53 -9.95
CA TYR A 160 13.32 15.12 -10.26
C TYR A 160 12.15 14.98 -11.22
N PHE A 161 12.37 14.31 -12.34
CA PHE A 161 11.36 13.96 -13.33
C PHE A 161 11.09 12.46 -13.27
N GLY A 162 9.85 12.04 -13.28
CA GLY A 162 9.41 10.67 -13.10
C GLY A 162 8.48 10.53 -11.89
N PRO A 163 8.24 9.35 -11.35
CA PRO A 163 9.00 8.08 -11.57
C PRO A 163 8.73 7.43 -12.94
N TYR A 164 9.73 6.70 -13.44
CA TYR A 164 9.63 5.95 -14.70
C TYR A 164 9.60 4.43 -14.44
N PRO A 165 8.84 3.64 -15.21
CA PRO A 165 8.71 2.20 -14.96
C PRO A 165 9.92 1.38 -15.38
N SER A 166 10.76 1.87 -16.29
CA SER A 166 11.90 1.15 -16.86
C SER A 166 13.22 1.90 -16.70
N ALA A 167 14.17 1.31 -15.98
CA ALA A 167 15.51 1.86 -15.81
C ALA A 167 16.32 1.81 -17.12
N ALA A 168 16.09 0.81 -17.95
CA ALA A 168 16.76 0.68 -19.24
C ALA A 168 16.34 1.82 -20.18
N SER A 169 15.04 2.04 -20.33
CA SER A 169 14.50 3.11 -21.19
C SER A 169 14.96 4.50 -20.74
N VAL A 170 15.04 4.75 -19.42
CA VAL A 170 15.57 6.02 -18.91
C VAL A 170 17.03 6.22 -19.29
N ARG A 171 17.87 5.18 -19.19
CA ARG A 171 19.29 5.27 -19.58
C ARG A 171 19.44 5.50 -21.09
N GLU A 172 18.68 4.77 -21.90
CA GLU A 172 18.68 4.97 -23.36
C GLU A 172 18.27 6.39 -23.74
N THR A 173 17.19 6.90 -23.15
CA THR A 173 16.73 8.27 -23.36
C THR A 173 17.78 9.28 -22.94
N LEU A 174 18.41 9.13 -21.78
CA LEU A 174 19.48 10.00 -21.33
C LEU A 174 20.68 9.98 -22.29
N ASN A 175 21.09 8.80 -22.74
CA ASN A 175 22.17 8.67 -23.70
C ASN A 175 21.85 9.38 -25.03
N LEU A 176 20.61 9.25 -25.51
CA LEU A 176 20.15 9.95 -26.70
C LEU A 176 20.15 11.46 -26.50
N MET A 177 19.63 11.95 -25.36
CA MET A 177 19.60 13.37 -25.02
C MET A 177 21.02 13.96 -24.94
N HIS A 178 21.97 13.26 -24.30
CA HIS A 178 23.36 13.68 -24.22
C HIS A 178 24.00 13.81 -25.61
N LYS A 179 23.69 12.89 -26.52
CA LYS A 179 24.20 12.92 -27.89
C LYS A 179 23.58 14.05 -28.72
N LEU A 180 22.26 14.19 -28.67
CA LEU A 180 21.53 15.16 -29.52
C LEU A 180 21.74 16.59 -29.05
N PHE A 181 21.67 16.83 -27.75
CA PHE A 181 21.74 18.17 -27.18
C PHE A 181 23.11 18.52 -26.60
N ARG A 182 24.07 17.60 -26.71
CA ARG A 182 25.44 17.75 -26.16
C ARG A 182 25.45 18.15 -24.70
N LEU A 183 24.52 17.57 -23.94
CA LEU A 183 24.37 17.87 -22.54
C LEU A 183 25.59 17.37 -21.76
N ARG A 184 25.92 18.11 -20.72
CA ARG A 184 27.01 17.78 -19.82
C ARG A 184 26.73 16.46 -19.07
N SER A 185 27.70 15.56 -19.06
CA SER A 185 27.66 14.29 -18.30
C SER A 185 28.65 14.21 -17.14
N CYS A 186 29.71 15.06 -17.17
CA CYS A 186 30.77 15.07 -16.17
C CYS A 186 30.35 15.80 -14.87
N GLU A 187 31.06 15.53 -13.79
CA GLU A 187 30.85 16.17 -12.47
C GLU A 187 31.53 17.53 -12.38
N ASP A 188 31.11 18.37 -11.42
CA ASP A 188 31.66 19.72 -11.21
C ASP A 188 33.15 19.70 -10.87
N SER A 189 33.65 18.61 -10.27
CA SER A 189 35.06 18.42 -9.97
C SER A 189 35.97 18.57 -11.20
N VAL A 190 35.47 18.21 -12.39
CA VAL A 190 36.20 18.37 -13.67
C VAL A 190 36.41 19.85 -14.01
N PHE A 191 35.52 20.72 -13.62
CA PHE A 191 35.62 22.18 -13.91
C PHE A 191 36.38 22.95 -12.84
N ARG A 192 36.38 22.46 -11.59
CA ARG A 192 37.09 23.12 -10.49
C ARG A 192 38.61 22.89 -10.53
N ASN A 193 39.03 21.82 -11.18
CA ASN A 193 40.44 21.41 -11.24
C ASN A 193 41.15 21.78 -12.57
N ARG A 194 40.56 22.69 -13.33
CA ARG A 194 41.18 23.20 -14.57
C ARG A 194 41.62 24.67 -14.40
#